data_7390e9d712acad7b01734cd2eac8145a
#
_entry.id   7390e9d712acad7b01734cd2eac8145a
#
_cell.length_a   1.000
_cell.length_b   1.000
_cell.length_c   1.000
_cell.angle_alpha   90.00
_cell.angle_beta   90.00
_cell.angle_gamma   90.00
#
_symmetry.space_group_name_H-M   'P 1'
#
loop_
_entity.id
_entity.type
_entity.pdbx_description
1 polymer ?
#
loop_
_entity_poly.entity_id
_entity_poly.type
_entity_poly.pdbx_seq_one_letter_code
_entity_poly.pdbx_strand_id
1 'polypeptide(L)'
;MKLRQYQRAIDESNIVSKTDINGIITFVNDEFCKISGYTKEELIGSPHSIVRHPDVPAEYFKRLWETILNKKIHKGLIKNRTKDGKAVYLNTTIIPILDDNNEIEEFVAIRYDITEMIELNERLMRAQNDLRDLNSLLWQKVSGKTKKLL
;
A
#
# COMPACT_ATOMS: atom_id res chain seq x y z
N MET A 1 -17.16 25.21 8.09
CA MET A 1 -16.16 25.01 9.16
C MET A 1 -15.95 23.56 9.55
N LYS A 2 -17.03 22.78 9.79
CA LYS A 2 -16.93 21.32 10.09
C LYS A 2 -16.22 20.52 8.99
N LEU A 3 -16.54 20.77 7.71
CA LEU A 3 -15.93 20.07 6.57
C LEU A 3 -14.41 20.25 6.54
N ARG A 4 -13.92 21.46 6.83
CA ARG A 4 -12.48 21.73 6.88
C ARG A 4 -11.80 20.99 8.02
N GLN A 5 -12.48 20.87 9.17
CA GLN A 5 -11.95 20.14 10.32
C GLN A 5 -11.85 18.65 10.04
N TYR A 6 -12.86 18.06 9.39
CA TYR A 6 -12.81 16.64 8.99
C TYR A 6 -11.72 16.40 7.94
N GLN A 7 -11.62 17.27 6.95
CA GLN A 7 -10.57 17.17 5.93
C GLN A 7 -9.18 17.24 6.56
N ARG A 8 -8.98 18.19 7.49
CA ARG A 8 -7.72 18.32 8.21
C ARG A 8 -7.39 17.07 9.02
N ALA A 9 -8.37 16.49 9.71
CA ALA A 9 -8.18 15.26 10.48
C ALA A 9 -7.77 14.09 9.57
N ILE A 10 -8.36 13.97 8.39
CA ILE A 10 -7.99 12.95 7.40
C ILE A 10 -6.58 13.20 6.89
N ASP A 11 -6.24 14.42 6.53
CA ASP A 11 -4.92 14.79 5.99
C ASP A 11 -3.79 14.58 7.00
N GLU A 12 -4.05 14.81 8.29
CA GLU A 12 -3.04 14.60 9.33
C GLU A 12 -2.81 13.13 9.66
N SER A 13 -3.81 12.28 9.45
CA SER A 13 -3.77 10.88 9.85
C SER A 13 -3.38 9.92 8.73
N ASN A 14 -3.47 10.35 7.48
CA ASN A 14 -3.38 9.46 6.32
C ASN A 14 -2.50 10.05 5.23
N ILE A 15 -2.17 9.20 4.26
CA ILE A 15 -1.48 9.58 3.03
C ILE A 15 -2.54 9.82 1.97
N VAL A 16 -2.72 11.09 1.59
CA VAL A 16 -3.82 11.52 0.72
C VAL A 16 -3.30 12.06 -0.60
N SER A 17 -3.93 11.62 -1.68
CA SER A 17 -3.73 12.21 -3.01
C SER A 17 -5.05 12.35 -3.74
N LYS A 18 -5.10 13.28 -4.68
CA LYS A 18 -6.19 13.43 -5.64
C LYS A 18 -5.63 13.37 -7.05
N THR A 19 -6.39 12.79 -7.94
CA THR A 19 -6.06 12.77 -9.37
C THR A 19 -7.26 13.22 -10.18
N ASP A 20 -7.01 13.71 -11.39
CA ASP A 20 -8.06 13.91 -12.37
C ASP A 20 -8.49 12.57 -12.98
N ILE A 21 -9.42 12.60 -13.94
CA ILE A 21 -9.96 11.41 -14.59
C ILE A 21 -8.91 10.65 -15.43
N ASN A 22 -7.79 11.29 -15.74
CA ASN A 22 -6.70 10.71 -16.51
C ASN A 22 -5.58 10.14 -15.61
N GLY A 23 -5.75 10.24 -14.29
CA GLY A 23 -4.75 9.74 -13.34
C GLY A 23 -3.60 10.70 -13.09
N ILE A 24 -3.73 11.97 -13.48
CA ILE A 24 -2.74 13.00 -13.21
C ILE A 24 -2.97 13.55 -11.80
N ILE A 25 -1.92 13.60 -11.00
CA ILE A 25 -1.96 14.06 -9.62
C ILE A 25 -2.27 15.56 -9.57
N THR A 26 -3.31 15.91 -8.84
CA THR A 26 -3.73 17.30 -8.64
C THR A 26 -3.52 17.78 -7.21
N PHE A 27 -3.39 16.87 -6.26
CA PHE A 27 -3.18 17.17 -4.85
C PHE A 27 -2.44 16.04 -4.16
N VAL A 28 -1.52 16.39 -3.27
CA VAL A 28 -0.90 15.47 -2.29
C VAL A 28 -0.77 16.21 -0.96
N ASN A 29 -0.93 15.46 0.15
CA ASN A 29 -0.66 16.02 1.46
C ASN A 29 0.81 15.83 1.86
N ASP A 30 1.21 16.38 3.00
CA ASP A 30 2.59 16.30 3.47
C ASP A 30 3.05 14.87 3.77
N GLU A 31 2.15 14.04 4.28
CA GLU A 31 2.44 12.64 4.55
C GLU A 31 2.79 11.87 3.27
N PHE A 32 2.11 12.17 2.17
CA PHE A 32 2.44 11.57 0.87
C PHE A 32 3.87 11.92 0.44
N CYS A 33 4.24 13.18 0.59
CA CYS A 33 5.61 13.64 0.28
C CYS A 33 6.65 12.95 1.15
N LYS A 34 6.39 12.83 2.45
CA LYS A 34 7.29 12.17 3.38
C LYS A 34 7.54 10.71 3.03
N ILE A 35 6.48 9.96 2.77
CA ILE A 35 6.61 8.52 2.51
C ILE A 35 7.18 8.22 1.12
N SER A 36 6.83 9.04 0.13
CA SER A 36 7.29 8.81 -1.25
C SER A 36 8.70 9.35 -1.52
N GLY A 37 9.13 10.35 -0.74
CA GLY A 37 10.40 11.04 -0.96
C GLY A 37 10.37 12.06 -2.08
N TYR A 38 9.23 12.26 -2.73
CA TYR A 38 9.04 13.29 -3.75
C TYR A 38 8.50 14.57 -3.15
N THR A 39 8.86 15.71 -3.75
CA THR A 39 8.25 17.00 -3.40
C THR A 39 6.89 17.18 -4.03
N LYS A 40 6.11 18.13 -3.53
CA LYS A 40 4.81 18.48 -4.16
C LYS A 40 4.99 18.89 -5.61
N GLU A 41 6.02 19.67 -5.89
CA GLU A 41 6.35 20.17 -7.23
C GLU A 41 6.66 19.03 -8.19
N GLU A 42 7.30 17.97 -7.71
CA GLU A 42 7.57 16.78 -8.51
C GLU A 42 6.33 15.93 -8.75
N LEU A 43 5.41 15.91 -7.79
CA LEU A 43 4.22 15.06 -7.83
C LEU A 43 3.05 15.67 -8.58
N ILE A 44 2.72 16.94 -8.30
CA ILE A 44 1.58 17.64 -8.93
C ILE A 44 1.85 17.76 -10.43
N GLY A 45 0.90 17.30 -11.23
CA GLY A 45 1.02 17.29 -12.69
C GLY A 45 1.66 16.05 -13.26
N SER A 46 2.18 15.15 -12.42
CA SER A 46 2.74 13.88 -12.85
C SER A 46 1.66 12.80 -12.82
N PRO A 47 1.76 11.76 -13.67
CA PRO A 47 0.86 10.61 -13.56
C PRO A 47 1.13 9.86 -12.25
N HIS A 48 0.09 9.29 -11.67
CA HIS A 48 0.21 8.56 -10.41
C HIS A 48 1.16 7.35 -10.50
N SER A 49 1.42 6.88 -11.70
CA SER A 49 2.38 5.81 -11.97
C SER A 49 3.82 6.16 -11.55
N ILE A 50 4.11 7.43 -11.24
CA ILE A 50 5.43 7.85 -10.72
C ILE A 50 5.85 7.06 -9.47
N VAL A 51 4.88 6.63 -8.64
CA VAL A 51 5.14 5.85 -7.41
C VAL A 51 4.89 4.35 -7.60
N ARG A 52 4.61 3.90 -8.82
CA ARG A 52 4.31 2.50 -9.10
C ARG A 52 5.52 1.62 -8.88
N HIS A 53 5.36 0.54 -8.11
CA HIS A 53 6.38 -0.47 -7.96
C HIS A 53 6.34 -1.45 -9.14
N PRO A 54 7.48 -1.81 -9.75
CA PRO A 54 7.51 -2.67 -10.93
C PRO A 54 7.03 -4.10 -10.66
N ASP A 55 7.02 -4.57 -9.41
CA ASP A 55 6.53 -5.89 -9.05
C ASP A 55 4.99 -6.01 -9.13
N VAL A 56 4.28 -4.88 -9.14
CA VAL A 56 2.82 -4.90 -9.25
C VAL A 56 2.44 -5.09 -10.72
N PRO A 57 1.72 -6.17 -11.07
CA PRO A 57 1.42 -6.46 -12.46
C PRO A 57 0.46 -5.43 -13.07
N ALA A 58 0.60 -5.18 -14.37
CA ALA A 58 -0.27 -4.26 -15.11
C ALA A 58 -1.74 -4.65 -15.01
N GLU A 59 -2.03 -5.94 -14.91
CA GLU A 59 -3.39 -6.48 -14.74
C GLU A 59 -4.08 -5.94 -13.49
N TYR A 60 -3.34 -5.75 -12.40
CA TYR A 60 -3.87 -5.16 -11.16
C TYR A 60 -4.40 -3.74 -11.42
N PHE A 61 -3.62 -2.90 -12.11
CA PHE A 61 -4.01 -1.53 -12.40
C PHE A 61 -5.15 -1.45 -13.39
N LYS A 62 -5.21 -2.38 -14.34
CA LYS A 62 -6.34 -2.48 -15.26
C LYS A 62 -7.65 -2.71 -14.52
N ARG A 63 -7.67 -3.65 -13.58
CA ARG A 63 -8.84 -3.93 -12.73
C ARG A 63 -9.20 -2.75 -11.84
N LEU A 64 -8.19 -2.10 -11.27
CA LEU A 64 -8.37 -0.91 -10.44
C LEU A 64 -9.08 0.18 -11.24
N TRP A 65 -8.59 0.51 -12.42
CA TRP A 65 -9.16 1.52 -13.30
C TRP A 65 -10.59 1.16 -13.73
N GLU A 66 -10.85 -0.08 -14.08
CA GLU A 66 -12.19 -0.56 -14.41
C GLU A 66 -13.15 -0.33 -13.24
N THR A 67 -12.73 -0.59 -12.02
CA THR A 67 -13.53 -0.40 -10.81
C THR A 67 -13.89 1.07 -10.61
N ILE A 68 -12.89 1.96 -10.58
CA ILE A 68 -13.12 3.37 -10.26
C ILE A 68 -13.77 4.13 -11.40
N LEU A 69 -13.54 3.76 -12.65
CA LEU A 69 -14.24 4.34 -13.80
C LEU A 69 -15.72 3.93 -13.83
N ASN A 70 -16.08 2.81 -13.21
CA ASN A 70 -17.46 2.39 -13.00
C ASN A 70 -18.09 3.00 -11.74
N LYS A 71 -17.48 4.06 -11.19
CA LYS A 71 -18.00 4.80 -10.02
C LYS A 71 -18.04 3.97 -8.75
N LYS A 72 -17.20 2.95 -8.66
CA LYS A 72 -17.09 2.07 -7.49
C LYS A 72 -15.81 2.38 -6.71
N ILE A 73 -15.85 2.13 -5.41
CA ILE A 73 -14.71 2.28 -4.52
C ILE A 73 -13.78 1.09 -4.70
N HIS A 74 -12.47 1.36 -4.85
CA HIS A 74 -11.44 0.35 -4.83
C HIS A 74 -10.78 0.30 -3.46
N LYS A 75 -10.63 -0.90 -2.90
CA LYS A 75 -9.88 -1.15 -1.67
C LYS A 75 -8.87 -2.25 -1.91
N GLY A 76 -7.67 -2.06 -1.39
CA GLY A 76 -6.66 -3.09 -1.51
C GLY A 76 -5.31 -2.65 -0.99
N LEU A 77 -4.42 -3.63 -0.85
CA LEU A 77 -3.03 -3.41 -0.51
C LEU A 77 -2.26 -3.15 -1.80
N ILE A 78 -1.58 -2.00 -1.86
CA ILE A 78 -0.76 -1.62 -3.00
C ILE A 78 0.69 -1.44 -2.56
N LYS A 79 1.60 -2.05 -3.31
CA LYS A 79 3.03 -1.85 -3.15
C LYS A 79 3.45 -0.68 -4.03
N ASN A 80 3.99 0.38 -3.42
CA ASN A 80 4.55 1.53 -4.13
C ASN A 80 6.08 1.54 -4.01
N ARG A 81 6.72 2.35 -4.84
CA ARG A 81 8.16 2.57 -4.81
C ARG A 81 8.43 4.03 -4.49
N THR A 82 9.32 4.28 -3.52
CA THR A 82 9.77 5.62 -3.19
C THR A 82 10.76 6.14 -4.23
N LYS A 83 11.06 7.44 -4.17
CA LYS A 83 12.04 8.07 -5.07
C LYS A 83 13.42 7.40 -5.02
N ASP A 84 13.83 6.94 -3.83
CA ASP A 84 15.11 6.25 -3.64
C ASP A 84 15.05 4.73 -3.85
N GLY A 85 13.93 4.23 -4.37
CA GLY A 85 13.77 2.84 -4.79
C GLY A 85 13.28 1.88 -3.73
N LYS A 86 12.89 2.33 -2.54
CA LYS A 86 12.37 1.47 -1.48
C LYS A 86 10.93 1.07 -1.75
N ALA A 87 10.58 -0.14 -1.38
CA ALA A 87 9.20 -0.61 -1.41
C ALA A 87 8.45 -0.13 -0.17
N VAL A 88 7.23 0.38 -0.37
CA VAL A 88 6.31 0.70 0.71
C VAL A 88 4.97 0.02 0.45
N TYR A 89 4.35 -0.51 1.49
CA TYR A 89 3.09 -1.22 1.42
C TYR A 89 1.99 -0.35 2.02
N LEU A 90 0.99 -0.03 1.20
CA LEU A 90 -0.04 0.93 1.55
C LEU A 90 -1.41 0.28 1.48
N ASN A 91 -2.13 0.31 2.59
CA ASN A 91 -3.54 -0.05 2.59
C ASN A 91 -4.30 1.14 1.99
N THR A 92 -4.92 0.92 0.84
CA THR A 92 -5.41 1.97 -0.05
C THR A 92 -6.91 1.89 -0.26
N THR A 93 -7.58 3.03 -0.19
CA THR A 93 -8.97 3.21 -0.58
C THR A 93 -9.04 4.33 -1.60
N ILE A 94 -9.56 4.04 -2.79
CA ILE A 94 -9.73 5.03 -3.86
C ILE A 94 -11.21 5.25 -4.09
N ILE A 95 -11.62 6.51 -4.01
CA ILE A 95 -13.03 6.91 -4.06
C ILE A 95 -13.24 7.85 -5.25
N PRO A 96 -14.13 7.49 -6.20
CA PRO A 96 -14.56 8.44 -7.24
C PRO A 96 -15.42 9.54 -6.63
N ILE A 97 -15.09 10.77 -6.92
CA ILE A 97 -15.89 11.94 -6.53
C ILE A 97 -16.73 12.36 -7.73
N LEU A 98 -18.04 12.40 -7.53
CA LEU A 98 -18.99 12.70 -8.59
C LEU A 98 -19.47 14.15 -8.52
N ASP A 99 -19.72 14.74 -9.68
CA ASP A 99 -20.33 16.06 -9.79
C ASP A 99 -21.86 15.96 -9.67
N ASP A 100 -22.55 17.09 -9.80
CA ASP A 100 -24.01 17.18 -9.69
C ASP A 100 -24.73 16.39 -10.79
N ASN A 101 -24.05 16.11 -11.91
CA ASN A 101 -24.58 15.32 -13.02
C ASN A 101 -24.25 13.82 -12.90
N ASN A 102 -23.72 13.39 -11.73
CA ASN A 102 -23.32 12.01 -11.48
C ASN A 102 -22.16 11.53 -12.37
N GLU A 103 -21.36 12.45 -12.88
CA GLU A 103 -20.15 12.16 -13.63
C GLU A 103 -18.93 12.28 -12.74
N ILE A 104 -17.87 11.51 -13.05
CA ILE A 104 -16.65 11.51 -12.26
C ILE A 104 -15.91 12.84 -12.46
N GLU A 105 -15.68 13.55 -11.35
CA GLU A 105 -14.92 14.80 -11.34
C GLU A 105 -13.45 14.56 -11.04
N GLU A 106 -13.17 13.73 -10.04
CA GLU A 106 -11.82 13.40 -9.60
C GLU A 106 -11.80 12.07 -8.83
N PHE A 107 -10.61 11.58 -8.51
CA PHE A 107 -10.43 10.45 -7.61
C PHE A 107 -9.67 10.92 -6.37
N VAL A 108 -10.11 10.45 -5.20
CA VAL A 108 -9.40 10.68 -3.93
C VAL A 108 -8.89 9.33 -3.45
N ALA A 109 -7.61 9.26 -3.16
CA ALA A 109 -6.99 8.06 -2.59
C ALA A 109 -6.52 8.36 -1.17
N ILE A 110 -6.96 7.56 -0.23
CA ILE A 110 -6.60 7.62 1.18
C ILE A 110 -5.88 6.34 1.52
N ARG A 111 -4.67 6.47 2.10
CA ARG A 111 -3.80 5.33 2.39
C ARG A 111 -3.21 5.45 3.78
N TYR A 112 -2.86 4.30 4.35
CA TYR A 112 -1.96 4.27 5.49
C TYR A 112 -0.88 3.21 5.29
N ASP A 113 0.28 3.50 5.86
CA ASP A 113 1.49 2.72 5.69
C ASP A 113 1.46 1.51 6.62
N ILE A 114 1.54 0.32 6.05
CA ILE A 114 1.63 -0.94 6.80
C ILE A 114 2.95 -1.66 6.57
N THR A 115 3.95 -0.95 6.05
CA THR A 115 5.26 -1.53 5.69
C THR A 115 5.91 -2.19 6.90
N GLU A 116 5.97 -1.50 8.03
CA GLU A 116 6.55 -2.04 9.26
C GLU A 116 5.82 -3.29 9.74
N MET A 117 4.49 -3.29 9.68
CA MET A 117 3.68 -4.44 10.04
C MET A 117 4.01 -5.66 9.17
N ILE A 118 4.13 -5.47 7.85
CA ILE A 118 4.46 -6.52 6.90
C ILE A 118 5.86 -7.06 7.15
N GLU A 119 6.84 -6.17 7.34
CA GLU A 119 8.23 -6.57 7.62
C GLU A 119 8.35 -7.36 8.92
N LEU A 120 7.65 -6.94 9.97
CA LEU A 120 7.62 -7.66 11.24
C LEU A 120 6.97 -9.03 11.09
N ASN A 121 5.88 -9.12 10.35
CA ASN A 121 5.21 -10.39 10.09
C ASN A 121 6.11 -11.36 9.32
N GLU A 122 6.84 -10.88 8.32
CA GLU A 122 7.81 -11.69 7.57
C GLU A 122 8.93 -12.21 8.46
N ARG A 123 9.44 -11.37 9.36
CA ARG A 123 10.47 -11.80 10.34
C ARG A 123 9.92 -12.86 11.29
N LEU A 124 8.69 -12.67 11.75
CA LEU A 124 8.03 -13.65 12.64
C LEU A 124 7.86 -14.99 11.93
N MET A 125 7.42 -15.00 10.68
CA MET A 125 7.25 -16.22 9.90
C MET A 125 8.58 -16.95 9.69
N ARG A 126 9.66 -16.22 9.41
CA ARG A 126 11.01 -16.81 9.30
C ARG A 126 11.46 -17.45 10.62
N ALA A 127 11.25 -16.75 11.73
CA ALA A 127 11.59 -17.27 13.06
C ALA A 127 10.81 -18.54 13.39
N GLN A 128 9.53 -18.60 13.05
CA GLN A 128 8.71 -19.80 13.24
C GLN A 128 9.19 -20.97 12.38
N ASN A 129 9.57 -20.73 11.14
CA ASN A 129 10.12 -21.75 10.26
C ASN A 129 11.46 -22.28 10.77
N ASP A 130 12.33 -21.39 11.25
CA ASP A 130 13.63 -21.79 11.84
C ASP A 130 13.42 -22.65 13.09
N LEU A 131 12.47 -22.29 13.95
CA LEU A 131 12.11 -23.09 15.12
C LEU A 131 11.57 -24.46 14.74
N ARG A 132 10.75 -24.54 13.71
CA ARG A 132 10.20 -25.80 13.20
C ARG A 132 11.31 -26.70 12.71
N ASP A 133 12.26 -26.16 11.93
CA ASP A 133 13.40 -26.89 11.41
C ASP A 133 14.30 -27.40 12.55
N LEU A 134 14.54 -26.54 13.54
CA LEU A 134 15.32 -26.91 14.72
C LEU A 134 14.64 -28.05 15.51
N ASN A 135 13.34 -27.96 15.72
CA ASN A 135 12.55 -29.01 16.37
C ASN A 135 12.63 -30.33 15.62
N SER A 136 12.54 -30.29 14.29
CA SER A 136 12.67 -31.50 13.46
C SER A 136 14.04 -32.16 13.64
N LEU A 137 15.12 -31.36 13.67
CA LEU A 137 16.48 -31.86 13.91
C LEU A 137 16.63 -32.46 15.30
N LEU A 138 16.08 -31.85 16.34
CA LEU A 138 16.10 -32.34 17.70
C LEU A 138 15.37 -33.68 17.83
N TRP A 139 14.19 -33.79 17.21
CA TRP A 139 13.43 -35.05 17.18
C TRP A 139 14.21 -36.17 16.49
N GLN A 140 14.87 -35.89 15.37
CA GLN A 140 15.71 -36.84 14.67
C GLN A 140 16.87 -37.35 15.56
N LYS A 141 17.53 -36.42 16.28
CA LYS A 141 18.62 -36.81 17.22
C LYS A 141 18.12 -37.65 18.36
N VAL A 142 16.99 -37.31 18.97
CA VAL A 142 16.38 -38.07 20.06
C VAL A 142 15.97 -39.46 19.57
N SER A 143 15.30 -39.56 18.42
CA SER A 143 14.90 -40.83 17.82
C SER A 143 16.10 -41.72 17.48
N GLY A 144 17.18 -41.10 16.94
CA GLY A 144 18.43 -41.81 16.65
C GLY A 144 19.09 -42.37 17.88
N LYS A 145 19.15 -41.62 18.99
CA LYS A 145 19.67 -42.08 20.27
C LYS A 145 18.82 -43.18 20.86
N THR A 146 17.52 -43.10 20.81
CA THR A 146 16.60 -44.12 21.29
C THR A 146 16.79 -45.41 20.52
N LYS A 147 16.93 -45.37 19.21
CA LYS A 147 17.20 -46.54 18.37
C LYS A 147 18.53 -47.19 18.69
N LYS A 148 19.55 -46.43 19.05
CA LYS A 148 20.86 -46.96 19.45
C LYS A 148 20.84 -47.65 20.80
N LEU A 149 19.93 -47.26 21.69
CA LEU A 149 19.80 -47.87 23.02
C LEU A 149 18.97 -49.15 23.01
N LEU A 150 18.20 -49.39 21.98
CA LEU A 150 17.41 -50.59 21.78
C LEU A 150 18.19 -51.61 20.94
#